data_7e823341d582e3d690073ac684cf7ce3
#
_entry.id   7e823341d582e3d690073ac684cf7ce3
#
_cell.length_a   1.000
_cell.length_b   1.000
_cell.length_c   1.000
_cell.angle_alpha   90.00
_cell.angle_beta   90.00
_cell.angle_gamma   90.00
#
_symmetry.space_group_name_H-M   'P 1'
#
loop_
_entity.id
_entity.type
_entity.pdbx_description
1 polymer ?
#
loop_
_entity_poly.entity_id
_entity_poly.type
_entity_poly.pdbx_seq_one_letter_code
_entity_poly.pdbx_strand_id
1 'polypeptide(L)'
;MLDLLEENEFPKIQKDEQSEILNTIQNFGESILKRSEEWAYISSFPQEDGTTSLKICSYSSGLGIEDDIYLRFGKYHIGDQSEKQIVVARISFKKRKSGYGTALLKTLCEIGERYNYVSLHIEEPNLDCKAFMKKIGFKEDKFLPILKLKESIEEYESRKRF
;
A
#
# COMPACT_ATOMS: atom_id res chain seq x y z
N MET A 1 -30.86 -3.39 16.18
CA MET A 1 -30.91 -1.98 15.76
C MET A 1 -29.56 -1.27 15.82
N LEU A 2 -28.75 -1.56 16.82
CA LEU A 2 -27.36 -1.09 16.87
C LEU A 2 -26.49 -1.67 15.75
N ASP A 3 -26.73 -2.92 15.37
CA ASP A 3 -25.98 -3.61 14.31
C ASP A 3 -26.19 -3.00 12.91
N LEU A 4 -27.38 -2.43 12.66
CA LEU A 4 -27.70 -1.81 11.37
C LEU A 4 -27.03 -0.44 11.19
N LEU A 5 -26.70 0.24 12.28
CA LEU A 5 -26.01 1.52 12.25
C LEU A 5 -24.51 1.33 12.05
N GLU A 6 -23.94 0.25 12.59
CA GLU A 6 -22.54 -0.08 12.40
C GLU A 6 -22.24 -0.53 10.97
N GLU A 7 -23.12 -1.28 10.34
CA GLU A 7 -22.95 -1.68 8.94
C GLU A 7 -22.91 -0.51 7.96
N ASN A 8 -23.55 0.60 8.27
CA ASN A 8 -23.58 1.79 7.42
C ASN A 8 -22.40 2.74 7.64
N GLU A 9 -21.66 2.59 8.76
CA GLU A 9 -20.51 3.45 9.06
C GLU A 9 -19.22 3.01 8.35
N PHE A 10 -19.16 1.78 7.84
CA PHE A 10 -17.95 1.24 7.23
C PHE A 10 -18.09 1.18 5.71
N PRO A 11 -17.40 2.07 4.97
CA PRO A 11 -17.43 1.96 3.52
C PRO A 11 -16.80 0.64 3.10
N LYS A 12 -17.60 -0.22 2.50
CA LYS A 12 -17.11 -1.50 1.95
C LYS A 12 -16.27 -1.23 0.73
N ILE A 13 -15.17 -1.96 0.59
CA ILE A 13 -14.40 -1.92 -0.64
C ILE A 13 -15.19 -2.69 -1.70
N GLN A 14 -15.69 -1.97 -2.70
CA GLN A 14 -16.51 -2.56 -3.76
C GLN A 14 -15.66 -3.48 -4.65
N LYS A 15 -16.30 -4.41 -5.33
CA LYS A 15 -15.60 -5.37 -6.21
C LYS A 15 -14.80 -4.66 -7.29
N ASP A 16 -15.33 -3.60 -7.86
CA ASP A 16 -14.65 -2.83 -8.90
C ASP A 16 -13.37 -2.20 -8.37
N GLU A 17 -13.43 -1.61 -7.17
CA GLU A 17 -12.28 -1.06 -6.49
C GLU A 17 -11.23 -2.13 -6.22
N GLN A 18 -11.66 -3.28 -5.68
CA GLN A 18 -10.77 -4.41 -5.42
C GLN A 18 -10.04 -4.88 -6.68
N SER A 19 -10.78 -5.04 -7.77
CA SER A 19 -10.23 -5.48 -9.05
C SER A 19 -9.24 -4.47 -9.62
N GLU A 20 -9.57 -3.19 -9.53
CA GLU A 20 -8.71 -2.12 -10.01
C GLU A 20 -7.43 -2.00 -9.20
N ILE A 21 -7.52 -2.11 -7.88
CA ILE A 21 -6.35 -2.10 -7.00
C ILE A 21 -5.43 -3.28 -7.34
N LEU A 22 -6.01 -4.49 -7.46
CA LEU A 22 -5.23 -5.67 -7.80
C LEU A 22 -4.55 -5.52 -9.17
N ASN A 23 -5.28 -5.05 -10.18
CA ASN A 23 -4.74 -4.84 -11.51
C ASN A 23 -3.61 -3.79 -11.50
N THR A 24 -3.76 -2.73 -10.72
CA THR A 24 -2.74 -1.68 -10.61
C THR A 24 -1.45 -2.23 -9.99
N ILE A 25 -1.57 -3.04 -8.94
CA ILE A 25 -0.40 -3.67 -8.30
C ILE A 25 0.21 -4.73 -9.23
N GLN A 26 -0.62 -5.51 -9.92
CA GLN A 26 -0.15 -6.49 -10.90
C GLN A 26 0.64 -5.79 -12.02
N ASN A 27 0.12 -4.68 -12.54
CA ASN A 27 0.81 -3.89 -13.57
C ASN A 27 2.13 -3.31 -13.07
N PHE A 28 2.20 -2.91 -11.82
CA PHE A 28 3.45 -2.47 -11.20
C PHE A 28 4.49 -3.60 -11.26
N GLY A 29 4.10 -4.81 -10.89
CA GLY A 29 4.97 -5.99 -10.94
C GLY A 29 5.47 -6.27 -12.36
N GLU A 30 4.59 -6.21 -13.34
CA GLU A 30 4.94 -6.48 -14.74
C GLU A 30 5.80 -5.38 -15.36
N SER A 31 5.42 -4.12 -15.18
CA SER A 31 6.04 -2.98 -15.85
C SER A 31 7.32 -2.51 -15.17
N ILE A 32 7.33 -2.46 -13.85
CA ILE A 32 8.43 -1.90 -13.08
C ILE A 32 9.39 -3.01 -12.62
N LEU A 33 8.88 -4.06 -12.04
CA LEU A 33 9.70 -5.15 -11.52
C LEU A 33 10.03 -6.20 -12.59
N LYS A 34 9.41 -6.11 -13.75
CA LYS A 34 9.59 -7.07 -14.86
C LYS A 34 9.25 -8.50 -14.45
N ARG A 35 8.25 -8.65 -13.60
CA ARG A 35 7.76 -9.96 -13.17
C ARG A 35 6.89 -10.58 -14.25
N SER A 36 6.90 -11.90 -14.31
CA SER A 36 6.00 -12.65 -15.18
C SER A 36 4.60 -12.73 -14.55
N GLU A 37 3.71 -13.44 -15.20
CA GLU A 37 2.28 -13.53 -14.91
C GLU A 37 1.93 -13.74 -13.43
N GLU A 38 0.79 -13.21 -13.03
CA GLU A 38 0.18 -13.42 -11.70
C GLU A 38 1.10 -13.19 -10.51
N TRP A 39 1.84 -12.10 -10.54
CA TRP A 39 2.73 -11.75 -9.44
C TRP A 39 1.98 -11.35 -8.17
N ALA A 40 0.87 -10.64 -8.29
CA ALA A 40 0.09 -10.18 -7.14
C ALA A 40 -1.26 -10.90 -7.05
N TYR A 41 -1.70 -11.16 -5.84
CA TYR A 41 -2.99 -11.82 -5.61
C TYR A 41 -3.66 -11.32 -4.33
N ILE A 42 -4.97 -11.51 -4.24
CA ILE A 42 -5.72 -11.22 -3.03
C ILE A 42 -5.55 -12.39 -2.06
N SER A 43 -4.96 -12.12 -0.88
CA SER A 43 -4.67 -13.17 0.11
C SER A 43 -5.88 -13.52 0.99
N SER A 44 -6.86 -12.63 1.05
CA SER A 44 -8.09 -12.88 1.79
C SER A 44 -9.24 -12.18 1.10
N PHE A 45 -10.36 -12.88 0.99
CA PHE A 45 -11.58 -12.26 0.49
C PHE A 45 -12.21 -11.41 1.59
N PRO A 46 -12.95 -10.34 1.21
CA PRO A 46 -13.78 -9.63 2.18
C PRO A 46 -14.69 -10.64 2.83
N GLN A 47 -14.73 -10.65 4.15
CA GLN A 47 -15.57 -11.60 4.87
C GLN A 47 -17.05 -11.28 4.67
N GLU A 48 -17.90 -12.28 4.80
CA GLU A 48 -19.36 -12.13 4.66
C GLU A 48 -19.93 -11.15 5.70
N ASP A 49 -19.20 -10.93 6.79
CA ASP A 49 -19.57 -9.98 7.85
C ASP A 49 -19.42 -8.50 7.43
N GLY A 50 -19.00 -8.24 6.21
CA GLY A 50 -18.85 -6.88 5.70
C GLY A 50 -17.55 -6.21 6.05
N THR A 51 -16.53 -6.95 6.49
CA THR A 51 -15.21 -6.36 6.72
C THR A 51 -14.67 -5.77 5.41
N THR A 52 -14.05 -4.62 5.50
CA THR A 52 -13.65 -3.80 4.36
C THR A 52 -12.18 -3.96 4.00
N SER A 53 -11.51 -4.95 4.56
CA SER A 53 -10.08 -5.12 4.32
C SER A 53 -9.81 -5.94 3.06
N LEU A 54 -8.94 -5.41 2.24
CA LEU A 54 -8.40 -6.10 1.07
C LEU A 54 -6.92 -6.33 1.32
N LYS A 55 -6.47 -7.57 1.22
CA LYS A 55 -5.06 -7.93 1.41
C LYS A 55 -4.48 -8.40 0.08
N ILE A 56 -3.41 -7.75 -0.36
CA ILE A 56 -2.71 -8.11 -1.58
C ILE A 56 -1.29 -8.55 -1.22
N CYS A 57 -0.91 -9.71 -1.71
CA CYS A 57 0.42 -10.28 -1.52
C CYS A 57 1.06 -10.58 -2.87
N SER A 58 2.38 -10.63 -2.90
CA SER A 58 3.12 -11.17 -4.03
C SER A 58 3.32 -12.66 -3.87
N TYR A 59 3.40 -13.37 -5.00
CA TYR A 59 3.84 -14.74 -4.99
C TYR A 59 5.36 -14.77 -4.80
N SER A 60 5.79 -15.53 -3.80
CA SER A 60 7.20 -15.79 -3.52
C SER A 60 7.49 -17.25 -3.80
N SER A 61 8.58 -17.53 -4.52
CA SER A 61 8.97 -18.92 -4.80
C SER A 61 9.58 -19.62 -3.59
N GLY A 62 9.91 -18.89 -2.54
CA GLY A 62 10.55 -19.44 -1.35
C GLY A 62 12.01 -19.83 -1.54
N LEU A 63 12.58 -19.60 -2.70
CA LEU A 63 13.93 -20.04 -3.07
C LEU A 63 15.01 -18.95 -3.00
N GLY A 64 14.79 -17.91 -2.19
CA GLY A 64 15.79 -16.87 -2.03
C GLY A 64 15.19 -15.47 -1.85
N ILE A 65 16.05 -14.46 -2.03
CA ILE A 65 15.64 -13.06 -1.93
C ILE A 65 14.89 -12.69 -3.20
N GLU A 66 13.58 -12.50 -3.10
CA GLU A 66 12.74 -12.08 -4.20
C GLU A 66 12.00 -10.80 -3.85
N ASP A 67 11.39 -10.20 -4.87
CA ASP A 67 10.49 -9.08 -4.64
C ASP A 67 9.26 -9.58 -3.89
N ASP A 68 8.97 -8.97 -2.76
CA ASP A 68 7.89 -9.39 -1.89
C ASP A 68 7.13 -8.18 -1.37
N ILE A 69 5.81 -8.24 -1.46
CA ILE A 69 4.93 -7.22 -0.91
C ILE A 69 3.80 -7.86 -0.12
N TYR A 70 3.38 -7.16 0.92
CA TYR A 70 2.13 -7.43 1.62
C TYR A 70 1.46 -6.10 1.91
N LEU A 71 0.34 -5.85 1.25
CA LEU A 71 -0.41 -4.60 1.34
C LEU A 71 -1.80 -4.88 1.90
N ARG A 72 -2.29 -3.99 2.74
CA ARG A 72 -3.66 -4.03 3.22
C ARG A 72 -4.35 -2.71 2.90
N PHE A 73 -5.57 -2.81 2.42
CA PHE A 73 -6.41 -1.66 2.08
C PHE A 73 -7.71 -1.77 2.86
N GLY A 74 -8.18 -0.68 3.40
CA GLY A 74 -9.45 -0.68 4.11
C GLY A 74 -9.50 0.31 5.24
N LYS A 75 -10.46 0.10 6.13
CA LYS A 75 -10.65 0.95 7.27
C LYS A 75 -9.88 0.39 8.46
N TYR A 76 -8.90 1.10 8.91
CA TYR A 76 -8.10 0.73 10.06
C TYR A 76 -8.20 1.80 11.14
N HIS A 77 -8.21 1.36 12.39
CA HIS A 77 -8.12 2.26 13.52
C HIS A 77 -6.64 2.53 13.80
N ILE A 78 -6.17 3.70 13.40
CA ILE A 78 -4.85 4.18 13.79
C ILE A 78 -5.10 5.41 14.65
N GLY A 79 -4.83 5.29 15.94
CA GLY A 79 -5.22 6.31 16.92
C GLY A 79 -6.75 6.35 17.06
N ASP A 80 -7.30 7.55 17.20
CA ASP A 80 -8.74 7.76 17.35
C ASP A 80 -9.48 7.87 16.01
N GLN A 81 -8.77 7.69 14.89
CA GLN A 81 -9.35 7.87 13.57
C GLN A 81 -9.70 6.53 12.93
N SER A 82 -10.90 6.49 12.39
CA SER A 82 -11.47 5.34 11.73
C SER A 82 -11.67 5.68 10.26
N GLU A 83 -10.56 5.70 9.51
CA GLU A 83 -10.54 6.16 8.13
C GLU A 83 -9.99 5.10 7.19
N LYS A 84 -10.28 5.28 5.91
CA LYS A 84 -9.78 4.42 4.84
C LYS A 84 -8.28 4.62 4.69
N GLN A 85 -7.51 3.57 4.89
CA GLN A 85 -6.04 3.64 4.93
C GLN A 85 -5.40 2.54 4.10
N ILE A 86 -4.19 2.84 3.62
CA ILE A 86 -3.32 1.86 2.98
C ILE A 86 -2.23 1.49 3.98
N VAL A 87 -2.04 0.20 4.21
CA VAL A 87 -0.99 -0.30 5.10
C VAL A 87 0.00 -1.12 4.30
N VAL A 88 1.26 -0.71 4.33
CA VAL A 88 2.37 -1.50 3.80
C VAL A 88 2.87 -2.37 4.95
N ALA A 89 2.40 -3.62 4.98
CA ALA A 89 2.75 -4.56 6.04
C ALA A 89 4.10 -5.23 5.81
N ARG A 90 4.46 -5.45 4.55
CA ARG A 90 5.76 -6.01 4.18
C ARG A 90 6.17 -5.51 2.80
N ILE A 91 7.42 -5.13 2.66
CA ILE A 91 7.98 -4.70 1.40
C ILE A 91 9.46 -5.08 1.36
N SER A 92 9.86 -5.76 0.29
CA SER A 92 11.24 -6.13 0.05
C SER A 92 11.45 -6.24 -1.45
N PHE A 93 12.53 -5.67 -1.95
CA PHE A 93 12.88 -5.78 -3.36
C PHE A 93 14.26 -6.43 -3.49
N LYS A 94 14.35 -7.42 -4.37
CA LYS A 94 15.58 -8.13 -4.67
C LYS A 94 16.68 -7.17 -5.11
N LYS A 95 16.34 -6.25 -5.99
CA LYS A 95 17.25 -5.24 -6.51
C LYS A 95 17.10 -3.96 -5.70
N ARG A 96 18.03 -3.70 -4.81
CA ARG A 96 18.03 -2.52 -3.96
C ARG A 96 18.48 -1.27 -4.72
N LYS A 97 18.12 -0.09 -4.22
CA LYS A 97 18.52 1.22 -4.75
C LYS A 97 18.15 1.45 -6.22
N SER A 98 17.09 0.79 -6.68
CA SER A 98 16.60 0.89 -8.06
C SER A 98 15.36 1.77 -8.20
N GLY A 99 14.93 2.42 -7.11
CA GLY A 99 13.75 3.28 -7.14
C GLY A 99 12.42 2.53 -7.04
N TYR A 100 12.43 1.24 -6.78
CA TYR A 100 11.21 0.43 -6.72
C TYR A 100 10.31 0.81 -5.56
N GLY A 101 10.90 1.13 -4.40
CA GLY A 101 10.13 1.59 -3.24
C GLY A 101 9.40 2.90 -3.53
N THR A 102 10.08 3.85 -4.14
CA THR A 102 9.49 5.13 -4.54
C THR A 102 8.40 4.92 -5.57
N ALA A 103 8.64 4.08 -6.58
CA ALA A 103 7.65 3.75 -7.60
C ALA A 103 6.40 3.10 -7.00
N LEU A 104 6.57 2.19 -6.04
CA LEU A 104 5.44 1.57 -5.36
C LEU A 104 4.63 2.61 -4.58
N LEU A 105 5.30 3.47 -3.81
CA LEU A 105 4.61 4.51 -3.06
C LEU A 105 3.85 5.47 -3.97
N LYS A 106 4.41 5.83 -5.12
CA LYS A 106 3.69 6.63 -6.12
C LYS A 106 2.42 5.94 -6.59
N THR A 107 2.52 4.66 -6.92
CA THR A 107 1.38 3.85 -7.33
C THR A 107 0.32 3.80 -6.23
N LEU A 108 0.73 3.63 -4.98
CA LEU A 108 -0.19 3.63 -3.85
C LEU A 108 -0.85 5.00 -3.62
N CYS A 109 -0.13 6.10 -3.87
CA CYS A 109 -0.71 7.44 -3.82
C CYS A 109 -1.79 7.62 -4.89
N GLU A 110 -1.57 7.12 -6.10
CA GLU A 110 -2.55 7.18 -7.19
C GLU A 110 -3.83 6.41 -6.80
N ILE A 111 -3.68 5.23 -6.23
CA ILE A 111 -4.81 4.45 -5.69
C ILE A 111 -5.50 5.25 -4.58
N GLY A 112 -4.72 5.82 -3.68
CA GLY A 112 -5.23 6.58 -2.55
C GLY A 112 -6.07 7.77 -2.97
N GLU A 113 -5.62 8.53 -3.95
CA GLU A 113 -6.38 9.66 -4.49
C GLU A 113 -7.66 9.22 -5.20
N ARG A 114 -7.57 8.15 -5.96
CA ARG A 114 -8.70 7.65 -6.76
C ARG A 114 -9.84 7.12 -5.90
N TYR A 115 -9.53 6.46 -4.80
CA TYR A 115 -10.53 5.79 -3.95
C TYR A 115 -10.67 6.40 -2.57
N ASN A 116 -10.16 7.61 -2.39
CA ASN A 116 -10.32 8.40 -1.15
C ASN A 116 -9.72 7.72 0.09
N TYR A 117 -8.56 7.10 -0.06
CA TYR A 117 -7.76 6.69 1.09
C TYR A 117 -7.10 7.94 1.69
N VAL A 118 -7.11 8.04 2.99
CA VAL A 118 -6.66 9.25 3.69
C VAL A 118 -5.17 9.23 3.96
N SER A 119 -4.63 8.07 4.34
CA SER A 119 -3.24 7.96 4.75
C SER A 119 -2.63 6.62 4.36
N LEU A 120 -1.30 6.60 4.36
CA LEU A 120 -0.51 5.39 4.17
C LEU A 120 0.33 5.17 5.43
N HIS A 121 0.31 3.94 5.91
CA HIS A 121 1.03 3.51 7.10
C HIS A 121 2.02 2.40 6.72
N ILE A 122 3.24 2.46 7.25
CA ILE A 122 4.24 1.40 7.08
C ILE A 122 4.41 0.68 8.40
N GLU A 123 4.12 -0.63 8.41
CA GLU A 123 4.13 -1.47 9.60
C GLU A 123 5.50 -2.14 9.75
N GLU A 124 6.06 -2.08 10.96
CA GLU A 124 7.31 -2.74 11.34
C GLU A 124 8.45 -2.66 10.30
N PRO A 125 8.88 -1.46 9.89
CA PRO A 125 9.95 -1.33 8.91
C PRO A 125 11.30 -1.81 9.46
N ASN A 126 12.08 -2.54 8.64
CA ASN A 126 13.46 -2.85 8.96
C ASN A 126 14.36 -1.61 8.83
N LEU A 127 15.65 -1.74 9.14
CA LEU A 127 16.57 -0.60 9.13
C LEU A 127 16.69 0.07 7.75
N ASP A 128 16.76 -0.73 6.69
CA ASP A 128 16.84 -0.19 5.32
C ASP A 128 15.55 0.55 4.95
N CYS A 129 14.41 -0.01 5.33
CA CYS A 129 13.12 0.63 5.11
C CYS A 129 12.97 1.91 5.92
N LYS A 130 13.44 1.94 7.17
CA LYS A 130 13.44 3.15 7.99
C LYS A 130 14.29 4.26 7.36
N ALA A 131 15.46 3.93 6.83
CA ALA A 131 16.31 4.88 6.14
C ALA A 131 15.63 5.43 4.90
N PHE A 132 14.99 4.58 4.13
CA PHE A 132 14.20 4.97 2.96
C PHE A 132 13.03 5.87 3.34
N MET A 133 12.25 5.49 4.36
CA MET A 133 11.13 6.28 4.85
C MET A 133 11.55 7.69 5.24
N LYS A 134 12.68 7.80 5.91
CA LYS A 134 13.23 9.09 6.33
C LYS A 134 13.56 9.99 5.13
N LYS A 135 14.12 9.42 4.08
CA LYS A 135 14.41 10.14 2.84
C LYS A 135 13.15 10.63 2.12
N ILE A 136 12.08 9.86 2.20
CA ILE A 136 10.81 10.17 1.54
C ILE A 136 9.97 11.19 2.34
N GLY A 137 10.29 11.41 3.62
CA GLY A 137 9.57 12.39 4.42
C GLY A 137 8.79 11.84 5.60
N PHE A 138 8.84 10.52 5.82
CA PHE A 138 8.37 9.95 7.09
C PHE A 138 9.36 10.32 8.17
N LYS A 139 8.93 11.10 9.14
CA LYS A 139 9.79 11.47 10.27
C LYS A 139 9.84 10.30 11.25
N GLU A 140 9.44 10.51 12.49
CA GLU A 140 9.33 9.44 13.47
C GLU A 140 8.00 8.69 13.36
N ASP A 141 7.03 9.28 12.69
CA ASP A 141 5.72 8.68 12.46
C ASP A 141 5.78 7.65 11.34
N LYS A 142 5.07 6.54 11.53
CA LYS A 142 4.99 5.45 10.56
C LYS A 142 3.88 5.65 9.54
N PHE A 143 3.23 6.81 9.55
CA PHE A 143 2.16 7.11 8.60
C PHE A 143 2.28 8.53 8.06
N LEU A 144 1.76 8.73 6.86
CA LEU A 144 1.61 10.06 6.26
C LEU A 144 0.25 10.15 5.57
N PRO A 145 -0.40 11.33 5.62
CA PRO A 145 -1.53 11.59 4.73
C PRO A 145 -1.12 11.42 3.28
N ILE A 146 -2.01 10.91 2.45
CA ILE A 146 -1.71 10.60 1.04
C ILE A 146 -1.21 11.84 0.27
N LEU A 147 -1.86 12.98 0.45
CA LEU A 147 -1.44 14.22 -0.22
C LEU A 147 -0.03 14.66 0.19
N LYS A 148 0.27 14.53 1.47
CA LYS A 148 1.59 14.89 1.99
C LYS A 148 2.68 13.94 1.48
N LEU A 149 2.36 12.66 1.41
CA LEU A 149 3.27 11.66 0.87
C LEU A 149 3.56 11.94 -0.61
N LYS A 150 2.54 12.28 -1.38
CA LYS A 150 2.69 12.64 -2.79
C LYS A 150 3.63 13.82 -2.98
N GLU A 151 3.43 14.88 -2.20
CA GLU A 151 4.30 16.06 -2.23
C GLU A 151 5.74 15.71 -1.86
N SER A 152 5.92 14.91 -0.83
CA SER A 152 7.24 14.47 -0.37
C SER A 152 7.97 13.64 -1.42
N ILE A 153 7.26 12.78 -2.13
CA ILE A 153 7.83 11.96 -3.22
C ILE A 153 8.26 12.87 -4.38
N GLU A 154 7.42 13.81 -4.77
CA GLU A 154 7.74 14.76 -5.85
C GLU A 154 8.99 15.58 -5.50
N GLU A 155 9.09 16.06 -4.27
CA GLU A 155 10.24 16.78 -3.79
C GLU A 155 11.50 15.91 -3.78
N TYR A 156 11.38 14.67 -3.32
CA TYR A 156 12.49 13.71 -3.31
C TYR A 156 13.02 13.44 -4.72
N GLU A 157 12.13 13.19 -5.67
CA GLU A 157 12.50 12.95 -7.07
C GLU A 157 13.12 14.18 -7.72
N SER A 158 12.62 15.37 -7.39
CA SER A 158 13.16 16.63 -7.87
C SER A 158 14.60 16.81 -7.42
N ARG A 159 14.91 16.48 -6.16
CA ARG A 159 16.28 16.57 -5.63
C ARG A 159 17.24 15.57 -6.29
N LYS A 160 16.76 14.43 -6.74
CA LYS A 160 17.57 13.42 -7.43
C LYS A 160 17.99 13.82 -8.85
N ARG A 161 17.28 14.75 -9.48
CA ARG A 161 17.55 15.19 -10.85
C ARG A 161 18.70 16.18 -10.96
N PHE A 162 19.22 16.64 -9.83
CA PHE A 162 20.32 17.59 -9.81
C PHE A 162 21.60 17.01 -9.19
#